data_2f426b67b8a659c3db819292f744e3e0
#
_entry.id   2f426b67b8a659c3db819292f744e3e0
#
_cell.length_a   1.000
_cell.length_b   1.000
_cell.length_c   1.000
_cell.angle_alpha   90.00
_cell.angle_beta   90.00
_cell.angle_gamma   90.00
#
_symmetry.space_group_name_H-M   'P 1'
#
loop_
_entity.id
_entity.type
_entity.pdbx_description
1 polymer ?
#
loop_
_entity_poly.entity_id
_entity_poly.type
_entity_poly.pdbx_seq_one_letter_code
_entity_poly.pdbx_strand_id
1 'polypeptide(L)'
;PYQNKYDSLKQLTKSYAFAGGAWKWIGFTPHNLFTMRSMKPAIEVAIENGVKDFLLTAWGDNGAEAAQFSIIPSLLYIRDLSYQKEDRQSFAALLTGYTYDELLKLDLPDLLYHHDAYTPTNPSKYLLFEDVLMGHRQISVEKNYKTYYKQHAKILKPLSEKTSKYSYLFRTMHDLADLLSIKSTLSLEIYQAY
;
A
#
# COMPACT_ATOMS: atom_id res chain seq x y z
N PRO A 1 13.37 -19.59 -2.77
CA PRO A 1 12.12 -20.17 -2.25
C PRO A 1 11.08 -20.44 -3.36
N TYR A 2 10.91 -19.51 -4.34
CA TYR A 2 9.91 -19.71 -5.41
C TYR A 2 10.32 -20.81 -6.40
N GLN A 3 11.60 -20.90 -6.78
CA GLN A 3 12.09 -21.93 -7.71
C GLN A 3 11.76 -23.34 -7.20
N ASN A 4 12.01 -23.64 -5.93
CA ASN A 4 11.71 -24.97 -5.35
C ASN A 4 10.22 -25.33 -5.46
N LYS A 5 9.32 -24.34 -5.35
CA LYS A 5 7.88 -24.57 -5.54
C LYS A 5 7.55 -24.93 -6.99
N TYR A 6 8.16 -24.24 -7.96
CA TYR A 6 8.00 -24.57 -9.37
C TYR A 6 8.55 -25.94 -9.71
N ASP A 7 9.72 -26.29 -9.19
CA ASP A 7 10.32 -27.61 -9.40
C ASP A 7 9.43 -28.74 -8.88
N SER A 8 8.77 -28.53 -7.73
CA SER A 8 7.78 -29.46 -7.21
C SER A 8 6.51 -29.53 -8.08
N LEU A 9 5.99 -28.38 -8.55
CA LEU A 9 4.81 -28.33 -9.40
C LEU A 9 5.03 -29.00 -10.75
N LYS A 10 6.18 -28.87 -11.37
CA LYS A 10 6.54 -29.52 -12.63
C LYS A 10 6.46 -31.03 -12.57
N GLN A 11 6.63 -31.63 -11.40
CA GLN A 11 6.49 -33.08 -11.19
C GLN A 11 5.02 -33.51 -11.18
N LEU A 12 4.11 -32.61 -10.85
CA LEU A 12 2.69 -32.91 -10.67
C LEU A 12 1.86 -32.57 -11.91
N THR A 13 2.22 -31.51 -12.64
CA THR A 13 1.45 -31.04 -13.79
C THR A 13 2.33 -30.33 -14.82
N LYS A 14 1.86 -30.36 -16.09
CA LYS A 14 2.48 -29.63 -17.20
C LYS A 14 1.84 -28.25 -17.43
N SER A 15 0.72 -27.95 -16.79
CA SER A 15 -0.01 -26.68 -16.91
C SER A 15 -0.22 -26.09 -15.52
N TYR A 16 0.30 -24.91 -15.31
CA TYR A 16 0.17 -24.15 -14.05
C TYR A 16 0.17 -22.67 -14.35
N ALA A 17 -0.55 -21.91 -13.51
CA ALA A 17 -0.63 -20.48 -13.56
C ALA A 17 0.01 -19.88 -12.30
N PHE A 18 0.45 -18.63 -12.40
CA PHE A 18 0.86 -17.86 -11.24
C PHE A 18 -0.33 -17.08 -10.66
N ALA A 19 -0.52 -17.15 -9.35
CA ALA A 19 -1.47 -16.31 -8.65
C ALA A 19 -0.75 -15.47 -7.60
N GLY A 20 -0.93 -14.16 -7.64
CA GLY A 20 -0.35 -13.20 -6.70
C GLY A 20 -1.36 -12.17 -6.22
N GLY A 21 -0.97 -11.32 -5.28
CA GLY A 21 -1.85 -10.31 -4.70
C GLY A 21 -1.33 -8.89 -4.87
N ALA A 22 -2.20 -7.96 -5.23
CA ALA A 22 -2.00 -6.52 -5.05
C ALA A 22 -2.53 -6.14 -3.68
N TRP A 23 -1.62 -5.86 -2.75
CA TRP A 23 -1.91 -5.81 -1.32
C TRP A 23 -2.69 -4.53 -0.93
N LYS A 24 -3.95 -4.68 -0.50
CA LYS A 24 -4.81 -3.59 -0.04
C LYS A 24 -5.83 -3.99 1.05
N TRP A 25 -5.71 -5.15 1.64
CA TRP A 25 -6.74 -5.76 2.46
C TRP A 25 -6.51 -5.72 3.97
N ILE A 26 -5.57 -4.92 4.46
CA ILE A 26 -5.27 -4.86 5.89
C ILE A 26 -5.58 -3.52 6.57
N GLY A 27 -6.01 -2.49 5.84
CA GLY A 27 -6.30 -1.17 6.39
C GLY A 27 -6.81 -0.19 5.37
N PHE A 28 -6.63 1.11 5.65
CA PHE A 28 -7.13 2.20 4.80
C PHE A 28 -6.27 2.45 3.56
N THR A 29 -4.99 2.09 3.62
CA THR A 29 -4.04 2.33 2.53
C THR A 29 -3.79 1.08 1.70
N PRO A 30 -3.41 1.23 0.43
CA PRO A 30 -2.75 0.15 -0.30
C PRO A 30 -1.34 -0.05 0.24
N HIS A 31 -0.74 -1.20 -0.07
CA HIS A 31 0.66 -1.50 0.19
C HIS A 31 1.38 -1.78 -1.14
N ASN A 32 1.44 -0.77 -2.01
CA ASN A 32 2.01 -0.90 -3.34
C ASN A 32 3.50 -1.24 -3.29
N LEU A 33 4.28 -0.57 -2.42
CA LEU A 33 5.70 -0.84 -2.25
C LEU A 33 5.96 -2.27 -1.78
N PHE A 34 5.17 -2.78 -0.85
CA PHE A 34 5.26 -4.17 -0.41
C PHE A 34 4.88 -5.14 -1.53
N THR A 35 3.79 -4.85 -2.26
CA THR A 35 3.36 -5.66 -3.42
C THR A 35 4.47 -5.79 -4.45
N MET A 36 5.07 -4.67 -4.87
CA MET A 36 6.15 -4.67 -5.85
C MET A 36 7.32 -5.53 -5.40
N ARG A 37 7.73 -5.37 -4.17
CA ARG A 37 8.85 -6.09 -3.59
C ARG A 37 8.60 -7.59 -3.45
N SER A 38 7.40 -7.99 -3.01
CA SER A 38 7.05 -9.40 -2.84
C SER A 38 6.77 -10.10 -4.17
N MET A 39 6.18 -9.39 -5.13
CA MET A 39 5.80 -9.96 -6.42
C MET A 39 6.97 -10.05 -7.41
N LYS A 40 7.94 -9.13 -7.36
CA LYS A 40 9.07 -9.12 -8.30
C LYS A 40 9.76 -10.50 -8.38
N PRO A 41 10.33 -11.06 -7.30
CA PRO A 41 11.05 -12.33 -7.39
C PRO A 41 10.13 -13.51 -7.76
N ALA A 42 8.84 -13.43 -7.43
CA ALA A 42 7.89 -14.47 -7.76
C ALA A 42 7.56 -14.49 -9.26
N ILE A 43 7.37 -13.31 -9.87
CA ILE A 43 7.06 -13.15 -11.29
C ILE A 43 8.29 -13.47 -12.13
N GLU A 44 9.49 -13.03 -11.75
CA GLU A 44 10.73 -13.34 -12.45
C GLU A 44 10.92 -14.86 -12.57
N VAL A 45 10.80 -15.58 -11.46
CA VAL A 45 10.87 -17.06 -11.45
C VAL A 45 9.73 -17.67 -12.29
N ALA A 46 8.53 -17.12 -12.24
CA ALA A 46 7.41 -17.62 -13.05
C ALA A 46 7.70 -17.50 -14.56
N ILE A 47 8.23 -16.35 -15.00
CA ILE A 47 8.61 -16.11 -16.40
C ILE A 47 9.71 -17.08 -16.82
N GLU A 48 10.77 -17.23 -16.02
CA GLU A 48 11.89 -18.16 -16.29
C GLU A 48 11.42 -19.62 -16.41
N ASN A 49 10.33 -19.96 -15.72
CA ASN A 49 9.72 -21.29 -15.77
C ASN A 49 8.62 -21.42 -16.85
N GLY A 50 8.44 -20.42 -17.72
CA GLY A 50 7.53 -20.47 -18.85
C GLY A 50 6.06 -20.36 -18.49
N VAL A 51 5.72 -19.82 -17.31
CA VAL A 51 4.33 -19.52 -16.93
C VAL A 51 3.77 -18.44 -17.84
N LYS A 52 2.59 -18.70 -18.42
CA LYS A 52 1.94 -17.78 -19.35
C LYS A 52 0.73 -17.08 -18.73
N ASP A 53 0.11 -17.69 -17.74
CA ASP A 53 -1.11 -17.19 -17.13
C ASP A 53 -0.82 -16.60 -15.75
N PHE A 54 -1.13 -15.31 -15.61
CA PHE A 54 -0.94 -14.56 -14.38
C PHE A 54 -2.28 -14.05 -13.86
N LEU A 55 -2.67 -14.47 -12.67
CA LEU A 55 -3.82 -13.95 -11.94
C LEU A 55 -3.34 -13.03 -10.83
N LEU A 56 -3.76 -11.76 -10.86
CA LEU A 56 -3.53 -10.83 -9.77
C LEU A 56 -4.83 -10.58 -9.02
N THR A 57 -4.82 -10.89 -7.73
CA THR A 57 -5.97 -10.72 -6.83
C THR A 57 -5.86 -9.41 -6.05
N ALA A 58 -6.99 -8.81 -5.73
CA ALA A 58 -7.10 -7.64 -4.88
C ALA A 58 -8.21 -7.88 -3.84
N TRP A 59 -7.83 -8.43 -2.71
CA TRP A 59 -8.74 -8.84 -1.65
C TRP A 59 -9.35 -7.65 -0.91
N GLY A 60 -10.50 -7.87 -0.31
CA GLY A 60 -11.21 -6.90 0.52
C GLY A 60 -11.40 -7.36 1.96
N ASP A 61 -10.45 -8.11 2.50
CA ASP A 61 -10.47 -8.57 3.88
C ASP A 61 -10.42 -7.40 4.86
N ASN A 62 -10.76 -7.68 6.10
CA ASN A 62 -10.61 -6.75 7.21
C ASN A 62 -11.32 -5.39 7.00
N GLY A 63 -12.47 -5.41 6.31
CA GLY A 63 -13.33 -4.25 6.12
C GLY A 63 -13.31 -3.63 4.72
N ALA A 64 -12.36 -4.03 3.85
CA ALA A 64 -12.22 -3.52 2.48
C ALA A 64 -12.09 -1.99 2.37
N GLU A 65 -11.51 -1.34 3.39
CA GLU A 65 -11.48 0.13 3.50
C GLU A 65 -10.60 0.79 2.43
N ALA A 66 -9.51 0.15 2.00
CA ALA A 66 -8.67 0.69 0.93
C ALA A 66 -9.43 0.67 -0.41
N ALA A 67 -9.48 1.82 -1.07
CA ALA A 67 -10.17 1.97 -2.34
C ALA A 67 -9.61 1.02 -3.42
N GLN A 68 -10.51 0.48 -4.27
CA GLN A 68 -10.13 -0.53 -5.26
C GLN A 68 -9.04 -0.05 -6.22
N PHE A 69 -9.10 1.22 -6.66
CA PHE A 69 -8.12 1.77 -7.60
C PHE A 69 -6.82 2.27 -6.95
N SER A 70 -6.69 2.18 -5.63
CA SER A 70 -5.45 2.55 -4.94
C SER A 70 -4.25 1.65 -5.29
N ILE A 71 -4.51 0.48 -5.88
CA ILE A 71 -3.49 -0.48 -6.31
C ILE A 71 -2.99 -0.27 -7.75
N ILE A 72 -3.41 0.80 -8.44
CA ILE A 72 -2.94 1.09 -9.81
C ILE A 72 -1.42 1.02 -9.94
N PRO A 73 -0.60 1.56 -9.01
CA PRO A 73 0.85 1.41 -9.09
C PRO A 73 1.32 -0.04 -9.14
N SER A 74 0.74 -0.90 -8.31
CA SER A 74 1.02 -2.34 -8.30
C SER A 74 0.67 -3.01 -9.62
N LEU A 75 -0.50 -2.69 -10.18
CA LEU A 75 -0.94 -3.23 -11.46
C LEU A 75 0.01 -2.84 -12.61
N LEU A 76 0.42 -1.56 -12.66
CA LEU A 76 1.33 -1.08 -13.68
C LEU A 76 2.73 -1.71 -13.55
N TYR A 77 3.21 -1.85 -12.33
CA TYR A 77 4.49 -2.50 -12.07
C TYR A 77 4.50 -3.97 -12.49
N ILE A 78 3.47 -4.72 -12.11
CA ILE A 78 3.35 -6.14 -12.44
C ILE A 78 3.15 -6.32 -13.95
N ARG A 79 2.38 -5.44 -14.60
CA ARG A 79 2.26 -5.40 -16.06
C ARG A 79 3.63 -5.24 -16.73
N ASP A 80 4.42 -4.27 -16.27
CA ASP A 80 5.75 -4.02 -16.85
C ASP A 80 6.65 -5.25 -16.70
N LEU A 81 6.66 -5.89 -15.54
CA LEU A 81 7.40 -7.14 -15.33
C LEU A 81 6.92 -8.26 -16.25
N SER A 82 5.60 -8.50 -16.29
CA SER A 82 5.02 -9.65 -17.02
C SER A 82 5.16 -9.52 -18.53
N TYR A 83 5.10 -8.30 -19.06
CA TYR A 83 5.20 -8.03 -20.49
C TYR A 83 6.56 -7.46 -20.91
N GLN A 84 7.53 -7.38 -19.99
CA GLN A 84 8.85 -6.81 -20.23
C GLN A 84 8.78 -5.37 -20.82
N LYS A 85 7.90 -4.54 -20.22
CA LYS A 85 7.71 -3.13 -20.56
C LYS A 85 8.38 -2.23 -19.53
N GLU A 86 8.63 -0.98 -19.92
CA GLU A 86 9.22 0.04 -19.04
C GLU A 86 8.52 1.40 -19.22
N ASP A 87 7.22 1.38 -19.47
CA ASP A 87 6.45 2.59 -19.79
C ASP A 87 5.43 2.99 -18.71
N ARG A 88 5.51 2.39 -17.50
CA ARG A 88 4.57 2.66 -16.41
C ARG A 88 4.47 4.14 -16.01
N GLN A 89 5.54 4.91 -16.14
CA GLN A 89 5.54 6.34 -15.83
C GLN A 89 4.58 7.12 -16.73
N SER A 90 4.76 6.98 -18.04
CA SER A 90 3.89 7.64 -19.03
C SER A 90 2.48 7.09 -19.02
N PHE A 91 2.34 5.77 -18.82
CA PHE A 91 1.03 5.12 -18.76
C PHE A 91 0.24 5.52 -17.51
N ALA A 92 0.89 5.67 -16.35
CA ALA A 92 0.27 6.19 -15.14
C ALA A 92 -0.31 7.59 -15.36
N ALA A 93 0.46 8.50 -15.93
CA ALA A 93 0.04 9.85 -16.20
C ALA A 93 -1.15 9.91 -17.20
N LEU A 94 -1.09 9.12 -18.26
CA LEU A 94 -2.18 9.02 -19.24
C LEU A 94 -3.48 8.48 -18.62
N LEU A 95 -3.37 7.43 -17.80
CA LEU A 95 -4.53 6.75 -17.21
C LEU A 95 -5.18 7.58 -16.10
N THR A 96 -4.37 8.24 -15.27
CA THR A 96 -4.81 8.80 -14.00
C THR A 96 -4.66 10.31 -13.88
N GLY A 97 -3.82 10.95 -14.68
CA GLY A 97 -3.40 12.32 -14.49
C GLY A 97 -2.34 12.53 -13.39
N TYR A 98 -1.82 11.44 -12.84
CA TYR A 98 -0.74 11.43 -11.84
C TYR A 98 0.48 10.69 -12.37
N THR A 99 1.66 11.14 -11.97
CA THR A 99 2.88 10.36 -12.23
C THR A 99 2.85 9.06 -11.41
N TYR A 100 3.64 8.08 -11.83
CA TYR A 100 3.77 6.82 -11.08
C TYR A 100 4.27 7.04 -9.65
N ASP A 101 5.25 7.93 -9.47
CA ASP A 101 5.81 8.28 -8.16
C ASP A 101 4.82 9.04 -7.27
N GLU A 102 3.91 9.81 -7.86
CA GLU A 102 2.79 10.41 -7.10
C GLU A 102 1.83 9.34 -6.60
N LEU A 103 1.49 8.36 -7.44
CA LEU A 103 0.58 7.28 -7.04
C LEU A 103 1.15 6.42 -5.91
N LEU A 104 2.46 6.22 -5.82
CA LEU A 104 3.11 5.51 -4.71
C LEU A 104 2.93 6.21 -3.35
N LYS A 105 2.64 7.50 -3.33
CA LYS A 105 2.37 8.24 -2.10
C LYS A 105 1.05 7.85 -1.42
N LEU A 106 0.21 7.04 -2.06
CA LEU A 106 -0.98 6.47 -1.43
C LEU A 106 -0.63 5.53 -0.26
N ASP A 107 0.58 4.97 -0.23
CA ASP A 107 1.05 4.09 0.85
C ASP A 107 1.45 4.87 2.13
N LEU A 108 1.67 6.20 2.04
CA LEU A 108 2.29 7.01 3.08
C LEU A 108 1.68 6.88 4.48
N PRO A 109 0.34 6.88 4.68
CA PRO A 109 -0.20 6.84 6.04
C PRO A 109 0.15 5.58 6.84
N ASP A 110 0.49 4.48 6.17
CA ASP A 110 0.85 3.22 6.82
C ASP A 110 2.36 2.87 6.76
N LEU A 111 3.20 3.81 6.30
CA LEU A 111 4.66 3.65 6.32
C LEU A 111 5.32 4.15 7.63
N LEU A 112 4.55 4.39 8.68
CA LEU A 112 5.02 4.96 9.96
C LEU A 112 6.17 4.15 10.58
N TYR A 113 6.09 2.82 10.52
CA TYR A 113 7.09 1.91 11.12
C TYR A 113 8.11 1.38 10.11
N HIS A 114 7.83 1.48 8.81
CA HIS A 114 8.59 0.81 7.77
C HIS A 114 8.79 1.69 6.55
N HIS A 115 9.81 2.53 6.58
CA HIS A 115 10.17 3.37 5.43
C HIS A 115 10.52 2.56 4.18
N ASP A 116 10.85 1.28 4.34
CA ASP A 116 11.29 0.39 3.28
C ASP A 116 10.23 -0.65 2.84
N ALA A 117 9.03 -0.55 3.37
CA ALA A 117 7.89 -1.41 3.06
C ALA A 117 8.16 -2.92 3.26
N TYR A 118 8.98 -3.28 4.24
CA TYR A 118 9.33 -4.69 4.49
C TYR A 118 8.14 -5.55 4.92
N THR A 119 7.24 -4.99 5.70
CA THR A 119 6.08 -5.71 6.23
C THR A 119 4.88 -4.81 6.12
N PRO A 120 3.77 -5.27 5.52
CA PRO A 120 2.56 -4.48 5.48
C PRO A 120 2.01 -4.36 6.90
N THR A 121 1.83 -3.13 7.35
CA THR A 121 1.23 -2.79 8.65
C THR A 121 0.12 -1.78 8.42
N ASN A 122 -0.76 -1.60 9.40
CA ASN A 122 -1.88 -0.68 9.31
C ASN A 122 -1.95 0.26 10.54
N PRO A 123 -0.88 1.00 10.85
CA PRO A 123 -0.87 1.92 11.98
C PRO A 123 -1.97 2.98 11.90
N SER A 124 -2.29 3.47 10.70
CA SER A 124 -3.34 4.46 10.51
C SER A 124 -4.70 3.96 10.99
N LYS A 125 -5.04 2.69 10.73
CA LYS A 125 -6.30 2.09 11.19
C LYS A 125 -6.35 1.96 12.71
N TYR A 126 -5.29 1.46 13.33
CA TYR A 126 -5.22 1.33 14.78
C TYR A 126 -5.29 2.70 15.47
N LEU A 127 -4.52 3.67 15.03
CA LEU A 127 -4.51 5.01 15.62
C LEU A 127 -5.84 5.73 15.42
N LEU A 128 -6.53 5.48 14.30
CA LEU A 128 -7.84 6.07 14.06
C LEU A 128 -8.92 5.52 15.00
N PHE A 129 -8.93 4.20 15.23
CA PHE A 129 -9.97 3.55 16.04
C PHE A 129 -9.63 3.44 17.53
N GLU A 130 -8.40 3.75 17.93
CA GLU A 130 -8.03 3.71 19.33
C GLU A 130 -8.86 4.70 20.16
N ASP A 131 -9.40 4.22 21.29
CA ASP A 131 -10.07 5.08 22.25
C ASP A 131 -9.05 5.99 22.95
N VAL A 132 -9.33 7.29 23.00
CA VAL A 132 -8.39 8.28 23.53
C VAL A 132 -8.25 8.26 25.05
N LEU A 133 -9.24 7.71 25.76
CA LEU A 133 -9.26 7.62 27.24
C LEU A 133 -8.87 6.23 27.73
N MET A 134 -9.22 5.19 26.98
CA MET A 134 -9.04 3.79 27.37
C MET A 134 -8.15 3.03 26.37
N GLY A 135 -7.34 3.72 25.59
CA GLY A 135 -6.46 3.13 24.58
C GLY A 135 -5.41 2.21 25.19
N HIS A 136 -5.15 1.08 24.54
CA HIS A 136 -4.16 0.10 25.00
C HIS A 136 -2.75 0.37 24.46
N ARG A 137 -2.57 1.37 23.59
CA ARG A 137 -1.32 1.61 22.86
C ARG A 137 -0.55 2.86 23.27
N GLN A 138 -0.98 3.55 24.31
CA GLN A 138 -0.33 4.77 24.82
C GLN A 138 1.18 4.59 25.05
N ILE A 139 1.60 3.40 25.48
CA ILE A 139 3.01 3.08 25.77
C ILE A 139 3.83 2.95 24.47
N SER A 140 3.20 2.59 23.34
CA SER A 140 3.86 2.38 22.05
C SER A 140 3.78 3.60 21.13
N VAL A 141 3.05 4.65 21.53
CA VAL A 141 2.94 5.89 20.75
C VAL A 141 4.18 6.74 20.91
N GLU A 142 4.85 7.05 19.82
CA GLU A 142 6.01 7.93 19.81
C GLU A 142 5.60 9.38 19.53
N LYS A 143 6.30 10.33 20.14
CA LYS A 143 6.04 11.77 19.96
C LYS A 143 6.19 12.26 18.52
N ASN A 144 6.95 11.54 17.69
CA ASN A 144 7.16 11.87 16.29
C ASN A 144 5.96 11.54 15.38
N TYR A 145 4.97 10.73 15.82
CA TYR A 145 3.81 10.35 15.02
C TYR A 145 3.01 11.56 14.54
N LYS A 146 2.77 12.51 15.42
CA LYS A 146 2.12 13.78 15.06
C LYS A 146 2.85 14.51 13.92
N THR A 147 4.17 14.60 14.02
CA THR A 147 5.01 15.24 13.00
C THR A 147 5.00 14.45 11.69
N TYR A 148 5.08 13.13 11.78
CA TYR A 148 4.99 12.23 10.64
C TYR A 148 3.70 12.47 9.83
N TYR A 149 2.56 12.36 10.47
CA TYR A 149 1.27 12.54 9.79
C TYR A 149 1.08 13.97 9.26
N LYS A 150 1.52 14.99 10.01
CA LYS A 150 1.47 16.39 9.56
C LYS A 150 2.30 16.63 8.29
N GLN A 151 3.47 16.00 8.18
CA GLN A 151 4.30 16.08 6.97
C GLN A 151 3.64 15.38 5.79
N HIS A 152 3.05 14.19 6.00
CA HIS A 152 2.40 13.44 4.94
C HIS A 152 1.09 14.09 4.47
N ALA A 153 0.32 14.70 5.36
CA ALA A 153 -0.83 15.52 4.98
C ALA A 153 -0.41 16.67 4.03
N LYS A 154 0.72 17.37 4.33
CA LYS A 154 1.24 18.41 3.43
C LYS A 154 1.67 17.88 2.06
N ILE A 155 2.23 16.67 2.00
CA ILE A 155 2.63 16.04 0.73
C ILE A 155 1.40 15.64 -0.08
N LEU A 156 0.36 15.11 0.57
CA LEU A 156 -0.84 14.60 -0.07
C LEU A 156 -1.81 15.70 -0.52
N LYS A 157 -1.82 16.84 0.17
CA LYS A 157 -2.75 17.95 -0.11
C LYS A 157 -2.75 18.39 -1.58
N PRO A 158 -1.62 18.80 -2.20
CA PRO A 158 -1.63 19.24 -3.60
C PRO A 158 -2.05 18.13 -4.57
N LEU A 159 -1.86 16.86 -4.20
CA LEU A 159 -2.30 15.72 -5.00
C LEU A 159 -3.82 15.52 -4.91
N SER A 160 -4.42 15.77 -3.74
CA SER A 160 -5.86 15.70 -3.53
C SER A 160 -6.64 16.80 -4.27
N GLU A 161 -5.97 17.90 -4.61
CA GLU A 161 -6.54 19.07 -5.28
C GLU A 161 -6.41 19.02 -6.82
N LYS A 162 -5.68 18.04 -7.37
CA LYS A 162 -5.56 17.88 -8.82
C LYS A 162 -6.90 17.56 -9.49
N THR A 163 -7.11 18.10 -10.68
CA THR A 163 -8.27 17.76 -11.51
C THR A 163 -8.11 16.38 -12.13
N SER A 164 -8.60 15.37 -11.47
CA SER A 164 -8.60 13.97 -11.92
C SER A 164 -9.76 13.21 -11.31
N LYS A 165 -10.30 12.23 -12.04
CA LYS A 165 -11.29 11.29 -11.50
C LYS A 165 -10.74 10.41 -10.37
N TYR A 166 -9.43 10.37 -10.20
CA TYR A 166 -8.75 9.61 -9.14
C TYR A 166 -8.32 10.49 -7.95
N SER A 167 -8.62 11.80 -7.95
CA SER A 167 -8.25 12.70 -6.85
C SER A 167 -8.83 12.28 -5.50
N TYR A 168 -9.96 11.57 -5.50
CA TYR A 168 -10.56 11.03 -4.27
C TYR A 168 -9.63 10.08 -3.52
N LEU A 169 -8.75 9.34 -4.21
CA LEU A 169 -7.77 8.47 -3.56
C LEU A 169 -6.83 9.27 -2.67
N PHE A 170 -6.30 10.37 -3.20
CA PHE A 170 -5.42 11.26 -2.45
C PHE A 170 -6.16 12.07 -1.39
N ARG A 171 -7.42 12.44 -1.64
CA ARG A 171 -8.24 13.14 -0.65
C ARG A 171 -8.44 12.26 0.58
N THR A 172 -8.81 11.00 0.41
CA THR A 172 -8.94 10.06 1.52
C THR A 172 -7.64 9.92 2.31
N MET A 173 -6.50 9.80 1.63
CA MET A 173 -5.20 9.67 2.30
C MET A 173 -4.77 10.96 2.99
N HIS A 174 -5.06 12.12 2.39
CA HIS A 174 -4.81 13.43 2.98
C HIS A 174 -5.64 13.60 4.26
N ASP A 175 -6.95 13.39 4.19
CA ASP A 175 -7.87 13.60 5.31
C ASP A 175 -7.54 12.64 6.48
N LEU A 176 -7.16 11.40 6.17
CA LEU A 176 -6.66 10.43 7.14
C LEU A 176 -5.37 10.93 7.82
N ALA A 177 -4.40 11.38 7.06
CA ALA A 177 -3.13 11.88 7.59
C ALA A 177 -3.34 13.19 8.40
N ASP A 178 -4.20 14.08 7.95
CA ASP A 178 -4.51 15.33 8.65
C ASP A 178 -5.18 15.04 10.01
N LEU A 179 -6.18 14.17 10.03
CA LEU A 179 -6.83 13.71 11.27
C LEU A 179 -5.82 13.04 12.23
N LEU A 180 -4.97 12.16 11.73
CA LEU A 180 -3.97 11.47 12.54
C LEU A 180 -2.84 12.40 12.99
N SER A 181 -2.62 13.53 12.33
CA SER A 181 -1.71 14.57 12.82
C SER A 181 -2.15 15.17 14.17
N ILE A 182 -3.39 14.96 14.54
CA ILE A 182 -3.97 15.36 15.84
C ILE A 182 -4.16 14.13 16.72
N LYS A 183 -4.86 13.12 16.21
CA LYS A 183 -5.33 11.98 17.02
C LYS A 183 -4.22 11.02 17.43
N SER A 184 -3.15 10.87 16.65
CA SER A 184 -2.13 9.84 16.89
C SER A 184 -1.40 9.94 18.23
N THR A 185 -1.36 11.12 18.85
CA THR A 185 -0.71 11.35 20.16
C THR A 185 -1.69 11.79 21.24
N LEU A 186 -2.97 11.94 20.91
CA LEU A 186 -3.96 12.55 21.81
C LEU A 186 -4.13 11.75 23.12
N SER A 187 -4.20 10.43 23.06
CA SER A 187 -4.32 9.59 24.25
C SER A 187 -3.10 9.69 25.13
N LEU A 188 -1.90 9.78 24.55
CA LEU A 188 -0.65 10.00 25.30
C LEU A 188 -0.62 11.39 25.95
N GLU A 189 -1.04 12.42 25.25
CA GLU A 189 -1.12 13.79 25.74
C GLU A 189 -2.11 13.89 26.92
N ILE A 190 -3.27 13.24 26.82
CA ILE A 190 -4.25 13.17 27.93
C ILE A 190 -3.65 12.42 29.13
N TYR A 191 -3.06 11.25 28.91
CA TYR A 191 -2.44 10.47 30.01
C TYR A 191 -1.33 11.23 30.72
N GLN A 192 -0.54 12.03 30.02
CA GLN A 192 0.52 12.83 30.62
C GLN A 192 0.01 14.08 31.37
N ALA A 193 -1.20 14.52 31.04
CA ALA A 193 -1.82 15.67 31.70
C ALA A 193 -2.51 15.34 33.03
N TYR A 194 -2.78 14.06 33.27
CA TYR A 194 -3.38 13.52 34.50
C TYR A 194 -2.27 13.01 35.45
#